data_c3e0c28dc33ed339433c57cb2c478cdc
#
_entry.id   c3e0c28dc33ed339433c57cb2c478cdc
#
_cell.length_a   1.000
_cell.length_b   1.000
_cell.length_c   1.000
_cell.angle_alpha   90.00
_cell.angle_beta   90.00
_cell.angle_gamma   90.00
#
_symmetry.space_group_name_H-M   'P 1'
#
loop_
_entity.id
_entity.type
_entity.pdbx_description
1 polymer ?
#
loop_
_entity_poly.entity_id
_entity_poly.type
_entity_poly.pdbx_seq_one_letter_code
_entity_poly.pdbx_strand_id
1 'polypeptide(L)'
;ILLLLHFAFILKNFKNEKNTTILQEIYDFNFRQLELSIREIGYGDQSINKKMKDYINLFHSMVSEIHFWDDLSKSDKLKKISTFLGDFQNNEELLEYFDLFNSDLSKKTLNSYLKSVSNP
;
A
#
# COMPACT_ATOMS: atom_id res chain seq x y z
N ILE A 1 -5.81 2.07 5.38
CA ILE A 1 -6.05 1.55 4.02
C ILE A 1 -5.24 2.33 2.98
N LEU A 2 -5.27 3.67 3.03
CA LEU A 2 -4.44 4.47 2.13
C LEU A 2 -2.95 4.17 2.28
N LEU A 3 -2.48 4.01 3.52
CA LEU A 3 -1.10 3.65 3.78
C LEU A 3 -0.75 2.30 3.15
N LEU A 4 -1.65 1.32 3.29
CA LEU A 4 -1.44 -0.01 2.71
C LEU A 4 -1.40 0.05 1.18
N LEU A 5 -2.25 0.87 0.58
CA LEU A 5 -2.28 1.02 -0.88
C LEU A 5 -0.98 1.66 -1.39
N HIS A 6 -0.47 2.68 -0.69
CA HIS A 6 0.84 3.26 -1.01
C HIS A 6 1.93 2.19 -0.95
N PHE A 7 1.93 1.39 0.11
CA PHE A 7 2.94 0.36 0.28
C PHE A 7 2.82 -0.73 -0.80
N ALA A 8 1.60 -1.04 -1.25
CA ALA A 8 1.40 -1.99 -2.35
C ALA A 8 2.09 -1.49 -3.64
N PHE A 9 1.98 -0.20 -3.94
CA PHE A 9 2.70 0.39 -5.09
C PHE A 9 4.21 0.37 -4.90
N ILE A 10 4.69 0.60 -3.68
CA ILE A 10 6.12 0.51 -3.36
C ILE A 10 6.62 -0.90 -3.62
N LEU A 11 5.91 -1.92 -3.16
CA LEU A 11 6.28 -3.31 -3.42
C LEU A 11 6.29 -3.62 -4.91
N LYS A 12 5.26 -3.16 -5.64
CA LYS A 12 5.18 -3.38 -7.09
C LYS A 12 6.43 -2.89 -7.80
N ASN A 13 6.91 -1.71 -7.45
CA ASN A 13 8.02 -1.07 -8.18
C ASN A 13 9.40 -1.49 -7.69
N PHE A 14 9.54 -1.89 -6.43
CA PHE A 14 10.85 -2.12 -5.82
C PHE A 14 11.11 -3.56 -5.41
N LYS A 15 10.17 -4.47 -5.61
CA LYS A 15 10.33 -5.88 -5.20
C LYS A 15 11.37 -6.56 -6.10
N ASN A 16 12.56 -6.79 -5.54
CA ASN A 16 13.63 -7.55 -6.16
C ASN A 16 14.53 -8.13 -5.06
N GLU A 17 15.50 -8.98 -5.43
CA GLU A 17 16.37 -9.64 -4.46
C GLU A 17 17.16 -8.66 -3.59
N LYS A 18 17.60 -7.54 -4.16
CA LYS A 18 18.40 -6.54 -3.44
C LYS A 18 17.59 -5.83 -2.36
N ASN A 19 16.30 -5.67 -2.58
CA ASN A 19 15.43 -4.88 -1.71
C ASN A 19 14.64 -5.73 -0.72
N THR A 20 14.71 -7.06 -0.80
CA THR A 20 13.89 -7.97 0.00
C THR A 20 13.96 -7.69 1.49
N THR A 21 15.17 -7.54 2.04
CA THR A 21 15.35 -7.31 3.48
C THR A 21 14.74 -5.99 3.92
N ILE A 22 14.99 -4.92 3.16
CA ILE A 22 14.47 -3.58 3.49
C ILE A 22 12.96 -3.55 3.38
N LEU A 23 12.40 -4.16 2.34
CA LEU A 23 10.95 -4.22 2.15
C LEU A 23 10.28 -5.02 3.26
N GLN A 24 10.90 -6.10 3.72
CA GLN A 24 10.39 -6.88 4.83
C GLN A 24 10.40 -6.08 6.13
N GLU A 25 11.45 -5.31 6.38
CA GLU A 25 11.52 -4.44 7.55
C GLU A 25 10.44 -3.36 7.54
N ILE A 26 10.17 -2.77 6.36
CA ILE A 26 9.11 -1.79 6.20
C ILE A 26 7.74 -2.43 6.44
N TYR A 27 7.53 -3.63 5.92
CA TYR A 27 6.30 -4.39 6.14
C TYR A 27 6.08 -4.65 7.63
N ASP A 28 7.08 -5.18 8.31
CA ASP A 28 7.00 -5.50 9.72
C ASP A 28 6.73 -4.26 10.57
N PHE A 29 7.40 -3.16 10.26
CA PHE A 29 7.21 -1.90 10.95
C PHE A 29 5.78 -1.37 10.77
N ASN A 30 5.27 -1.35 9.53
CA ASN A 30 3.94 -0.83 9.25
C ASN A 30 2.84 -1.64 9.92
N PHE A 31 2.95 -2.97 9.90
CA PHE A 31 1.93 -3.80 10.54
C PHE A 31 2.03 -3.77 12.05
N ARG A 32 3.23 -3.57 12.61
CA ARG A 32 3.38 -3.35 14.04
C ARG A 32 2.73 -2.04 14.48
N GLN A 33 2.92 -0.96 13.72
CA GLN A 33 2.27 0.32 14.01
C GLN A 33 0.75 0.22 13.89
N LEU A 34 0.26 -0.52 12.92
CA LEU A 34 -1.17 -0.77 12.76
C LEU A 34 -1.73 -1.52 13.98
N GLU A 35 -1.05 -2.56 14.44
CA GLU A 35 -1.46 -3.31 15.62
C GLU A 35 -1.52 -2.41 16.85
N LEU A 36 -0.48 -1.59 17.07
CA LEU A 36 -0.46 -0.66 18.19
C LEU A 36 -1.62 0.33 18.12
N SER A 37 -1.94 0.83 16.94
CA SER A 37 -3.07 1.74 16.74
C SER A 37 -4.40 1.09 17.10
N ILE A 38 -4.58 -0.18 16.71
CA ILE A 38 -5.79 -0.93 17.02
C ILE A 38 -5.90 -1.15 18.54
N ARG A 39 -4.79 -1.46 19.21
CA ARG A 39 -4.76 -1.63 20.67
C ARG A 39 -5.12 -0.34 21.40
N GLU A 40 -4.64 0.80 20.92
CA GLU A 40 -4.95 2.11 21.51
C GLU A 40 -6.44 2.44 21.47
N ILE A 41 -7.16 1.93 20.45
CA ILE A 41 -8.62 2.10 20.34
C ILE A 41 -9.35 1.29 21.42
N GLY A 42 -8.70 0.28 22.02
CA GLY A 42 -9.27 -0.47 23.14
C GLY A 42 -9.86 -1.83 22.77
N TYR A 43 -9.52 -2.39 21.63
CA TYR A 43 -9.98 -3.73 21.26
C TYR A 43 -9.27 -4.80 22.11
N GLY A 44 -10.00 -5.88 22.45
CA GLY A 44 -9.41 -7.04 23.12
C GLY A 44 -8.57 -7.89 22.17
N ASP A 45 -7.72 -8.77 22.74
CA ASP A 45 -6.74 -9.54 21.98
C ASP A 45 -7.34 -10.35 20.83
N GLN A 46 -8.50 -11.00 21.02
CA GLN A 46 -9.14 -11.76 19.95
C GLN A 46 -9.59 -10.87 18.79
N SER A 47 -10.14 -9.70 19.13
CA SER A 47 -10.58 -8.72 18.12
C SER A 47 -9.41 -8.13 17.37
N ILE A 48 -8.29 -7.90 18.07
CA ILE A 48 -7.05 -7.39 17.45
C ILE A 48 -6.52 -8.40 16.45
N ASN A 49 -6.43 -9.67 16.83
CA ASN A 49 -5.92 -10.72 15.94
C ASN A 49 -6.77 -10.87 14.69
N LYS A 50 -8.10 -10.79 14.84
CA LYS A 50 -9.01 -10.85 13.70
C LYS A 50 -8.81 -9.65 12.77
N LYS A 51 -8.75 -8.44 13.33
CA LYS A 51 -8.55 -7.23 12.54
C LYS A 51 -7.20 -7.24 11.81
N MET A 52 -6.15 -7.67 12.48
CA MET A 52 -4.83 -7.79 11.86
C MET A 52 -4.85 -8.77 10.71
N LYS A 53 -5.50 -9.92 10.88
CA LYS A 53 -5.65 -10.90 9.81
C LYS A 53 -6.41 -10.32 8.62
N ASP A 54 -7.48 -9.57 8.87
CA ASP A 54 -8.27 -8.93 7.83
C ASP A 54 -7.43 -7.90 7.05
N TYR A 55 -6.63 -7.09 7.74
CA TYR A 55 -5.76 -6.11 7.10
C TYR A 55 -4.64 -6.77 6.30
N ILE A 56 -4.05 -7.84 6.83
CA ILE A 56 -3.00 -8.58 6.13
C ILE A 56 -3.57 -9.20 4.84
N ASN A 57 -4.75 -9.79 4.92
CA ASN A 57 -5.42 -10.35 3.75
C ASN A 57 -5.77 -9.29 2.72
N LEU A 58 -6.27 -8.14 3.18
CA LEU A 58 -6.55 -7.00 2.30
C LEU A 58 -5.28 -6.52 1.60
N PHE A 59 -4.19 -6.40 2.34
CA PHE A 59 -2.92 -5.96 1.77
C PHE A 59 -2.41 -6.93 0.70
N HIS A 60 -2.48 -8.24 0.95
CA HIS A 60 -2.07 -9.23 -0.04
C HIS A 60 -2.94 -9.17 -1.31
N SER A 61 -4.24 -8.91 -1.15
CA SER A 61 -5.15 -8.66 -2.27
C SER A 61 -4.72 -7.44 -3.07
N MET A 62 -4.41 -6.35 -2.38
CA MET A 62 -3.93 -5.11 -3.03
C MET A 62 -2.66 -5.37 -3.83
N VAL A 63 -1.68 -6.04 -3.24
CA VAL A 63 -0.41 -6.35 -3.90
C VAL A 63 -0.66 -7.16 -5.17
N SER A 64 -1.49 -8.19 -5.07
CA SER A 64 -1.80 -9.06 -6.20
C SER A 64 -2.45 -8.30 -7.36
N GLU A 65 -3.41 -7.44 -7.06
CA GLU A 65 -4.13 -6.69 -8.09
C GLU A 65 -3.34 -5.50 -8.64
N ILE A 66 -2.58 -4.82 -7.78
CA ILE A 66 -1.74 -3.68 -8.18
C ILE A 66 -0.56 -4.12 -9.04
N HIS A 67 -0.15 -5.39 -8.94
CA HIS A 67 0.94 -5.93 -9.75
C HIS A 67 0.73 -5.67 -11.26
N PHE A 68 -0.51 -5.74 -11.73
CA PHE A 68 -0.86 -5.54 -13.14
C PHE A 68 -1.36 -4.13 -13.47
N TRP A 69 -1.13 -3.16 -12.56
CA TRP A 69 -1.66 -1.81 -12.68
C TRP A 69 -1.37 -1.16 -14.03
N ASP A 70 -0.14 -1.28 -14.53
CA ASP A 70 0.28 -0.62 -15.76
C ASP A 70 -0.48 -1.14 -17.00
N ASP A 71 -1.00 -2.36 -16.92
CA ASP A 71 -1.72 -3.01 -18.02
C ASP A 71 -3.24 -2.74 -17.97
N LEU A 72 -3.72 -2.08 -16.93
CA LEU A 72 -5.14 -1.82 -16.74
C LEU A 72 -5.59 -0.57 -17.48
N SER A 73 -6.83 -0.61 -18.00
CA SER A 73 -7.49 0.57 -18.54
C SER A 73 -7.86 1.53 -17.41
N LYS A 74 -8.15 2.80 -17.76
CA LYS A 74 -8.62 3.79 -16.79
C LYS A 74 -9.85 3.29 -16.03
N SER A 75 -10.80 2.66 -16.75
CA SER A 75 -12.01 2.11 -16.15
C SER A 75 -11.71 1.03 -15.11
N ASP A 76 -10.78 0.12 -15.43
CA ASP A 76 -10.40 -0.95 -14.51
C ASP A 76 -9.65 -0.41 -13.31
N LYS A 77 -8.79 0.59 -13.49
CA LYS A 77 -8.10 1.27 -12.39
C LYS A 77 -9.08 1.93 -11.44
N LEU A 78 -10.11 2.60 -11.97
CA LEU A 78 -11.16 3.20 -11.13
C LEU A 78 -11.91 2.15 -10.33
N LYS A 79 -12.19 0.99 -10.93
CA LYS A 79 -12.83 -0.13 -10.22
C LYS A 79 -11.98 -0.62 -9.07
N LYS A 80 -10.66 -0.72 -9.25
CA LYS A 80 -9.73 -1.13 -8.19
C LYS A 80 -9.72 -0.12 -7.05
N ILE A 81 -9.66 1.17 -7.36
CA ILE A 81 -9.70 2.24 -6.36
C ILE A 81 -11.01 2.15 -5.56
N SER A 82 -12.16 1.99 -6.23
CA SER A 82 -13.45 1.81 -5.57
C SER A 82 -13.48 0.57 -4.68
N THR A 83 -12.91 -0.52 -5.14
CA THR A 83 -12.89 -1.78 -4.38
C THR A 83 -12.11 -1.62 -3.07
N PHE A 84 -10.96 -0.95 -3.12
CA PHE A 84 -10.08 -0.82 -1.94
C PHE A 84 -10.47 0.34 -1.03
N LEU A 85 -10.90 1.47 -1.58
CA LEU A 85 -11.14 2.70 -0.82
C LEU A 85 -12.63 3.06 -0.67
N GLY A 86 -13.50 2.38 -1.41
CA GLY A 86 -14.92 2.71 -1.46
C GLY A 86 -15.25 3.73 -2.55
N ASP A 87 -16.54 4.01 -2.70
CA ASP A 87 -17.02 4.95 -3.72
C ASP A 87 -17.04 6.36 -3.15
N PHE A 88 -15.95 7.10 -3.39
CA PHE A 88 -15.86 8.51 -3.04
C PHE A 88 -16.04 9.38 -4.28
N GLN A 89 -16.49 10.62 -4.07
CA GLN A 89 -16.68 11.56 -5.16
C GLN A 89 -15.39 11.92 -5.87
N ASN A 90 -14.25 11.74 -5.21
CA ASN A 90 -12.93 12.10 -5.73
C ASN A 90 -12.10 10.91 -6.20
N ASN A 91 -12.74 9.80 -6.59
CA ASN A 91 -12.01 8.62 -7.04
C ASN A 91 -11.15 8.88 -8.29
N GLU A 92 -11.58 9.75 -9.18
CA GLU A 92 -10.76 10.13 -10.35
C GLU A 92 -9.49 10.87 -9.93
N GLU A 93 -9.59 11.75 -8.93
CA GLU A 93 -8.44 12.47 -8.39
C GLU A 93 -7.48 11.50 -7.69
N LEU A 94 -8.02 10.53 -6.96
CA LEU A 94 -7.22 9.48 -6.33
C LEU A 94 -6.51 8.63 -7.38
N LEU A 95 -7.19 8.30 -8.47
CA LEU A 95 -6.57 7.58 -9.57
C LEU A 95 -5.39 8.35 -10.17
N GLU A 96 -5.58 9.64 -10.44
CA GLU A 96 -4.49 10.48 -10.94
C GLU A 96 -3.33 10.52 -9.97
N TYR A 97 -3.62 10.66 -8.69
CA TYR A 97 -2.60 10.64 -7.63
C TYR A 97 -1.78 9.35 -7.67
N PHE A 98 -2.45 8.18 -7.70
CA PHE A 98 -1.76 6.90 -7.68
C PHE A 98 -1.05 6.60 -9.00
N ASP A 99 -1.58 7.04 -10.13
CA ASP A 99 -0.87 6.93 -11.42
C ASP A 99 0.43 7.73 -11.40
N LEU A 100 0.41 8.95 -10.87
CA LEU A 100 1.61 9.76 -10.73
C LEU A 100 2.58 9.15 -9.73
N PHE A 101 2.08 8.67 -8.61
CA PHE A 101 2.89 8.02 -7.58
C PHE A 101 3.60 6.79 -8.17
N ASN A 102 2.85 5.92 -8.85
CA ASN A 102 3.39 4.73 -9.50
C ASN A 102 4.44 5.09 -10.56
N SER A 103 4.15 6.08 -11.40
CA SER A 103 5.07 6.54 -12.43
C SER A 103 6.36 7.10 -11.82
N ASP A 104 6.24 7.87 -10.75
CA ASP A 104 7.39 8.44 -10.04
C ASP A 104 8.27 7.34 -9.44
N LEU A 105 7.64 6.35 -8.78
CA LEU A 105 8.37 5.22 -8.21
C LEU A 105 9.10 4.39 -9.26
N SER A 106 8.51 4.23 -10.45
CA SER A 106 9.13 3.45 -11.52
C SER A 106 10.42 4.07 -12.05
N LYS A 107 10.64 5.35 -11.80
CA LYS A 107 11.82 6.09 -12.24
C LYS A 107 12.91 6.18 -11.17
N LYS A 108 12.68 5.62 -9.98
CA LYS A 108 13.58 5.75 -8.83
C LYS A 108 14.08 4.39 -8.37
N THR A 109 15.22 4.41 -7.65
CA THR A 109 15.61 3.25 -6.84
C THR A 109 14.96 3.36 -5.46
N LEU A 110 14.87 2.25 -4.76
CA LEU A 110 14.32 2.26 -3.39
C LEU A 110 15.12 3.18 -2.47
N ASN A 111 16.45 3.14 -2.55
CA ASN A 111 17.29 4.01 -1.74
C ASN A 111 17.05 5.49 -2.05
N SER A 112 16.91 5.84 -3.32
CA SER A 112 16.61 7.20 -3.74
C SER A 112 15.26 7.67 -3.22
N TYR A 113 14.25 6.80 -3.29
CA TYR A 113 12.92 7.10 -2.77
C TYR A 113 12.95 7.32 -1.24
N LEU A 114 13.60 6.42 -0.51
CA LEU A 114 13.69 6.52 0.95
C LEU A 114 14.41 7.80 1.39
N LYS A 115 15.44 8.22 0.67
CA LYS A 115 16.13 9.49 0.94
C LYS A 115 15.21 10.69 0.73
N SER A 116 14.39 10.67 -0.33
CA SER A 116 13.48 11.78 -0.61
C SER A 116 12.40 11.93 0.46
N VAL A 117 11.97 10.85 1.09
CA VAL A 117 10.98 10.85 2.15
C VAL A 117 11.60 11.28 3.49
N SER A 118 12.86 10.86 3.73
CA SER A 118 13.57 11.14 4.99
C SER A 118 14.09 12.57 5.08
N ASN A 119 14.35 13.20 3.93
CA ASN A 119 14.90 14.56 3.82
C ASN A 119 13.94 15.44 3.03
N PRO A 120 12.79 15.81 3.62
CA PRO A 120 11.80 16.65 2.92
C PRO A 120 12.31 18.07 2.69
#